data_206a929cb89b1766c2abb443a004c336
#
_entry.id   206a929cb89b1766c2abb443a004c336
#
_cell.length_a   1.000
_cell.length_b   1.000
_cell.length_c   1.000
_cell.angle_alpha   90.00
_cell.angle_beta   90.00
_cell.angle_gamma   90.00
#
_symmetry.space_group_name_H-M   'P 1'
#
loop_
_entity.id
_entity.type
_entity.pdbx_description
1 polymer ?
#
loop_
_entity_poly.entity_id
_entity_poly.type
_entity_poly.pdbx_seq_one_letter_code
_entity_poly.pdbx_strand_id
1 'polypeptide(L)'
;MNPQYLLFISLCMTNPSLQKTGMAMQKWSINQIPGAGNRASKWGWIAVWILGLLFQFITVPLTFKALSLGNASTLGAFGGTGLVALALFSRFVIKETILRREIEGIFLIIVGTGVMGYFAKNVQSQVIHMNTARTTLFFVVYAAVLACAGLLLRKDLRRYGGAVLGGVAGSMAGIGIVMQKVVTFTAQQLDLSFRSWPSVREAIPVLAASPYTWLMLLGGIGGIVVAQFGYKYGKAIQVVPGFSSTIVTVPVIAGVVLLREPLPLPCWVGVAIVTFGVLVTTTAAKTPPNV
;
A
#
# COMPACT_ATOMS: atom_id res chain seq x y z
N MET A 1 -23.50 13.49 7.34
CA MET A 1 -22.09 13.26 6.95
C MET A 1 -21.92 13.74 5.51
N ASN A 2 -20.84 14.47 5.19
CA ASN A 2 -20.62 14.99 3.83
C ASN A 2 -20.50 13.82 2.83
N PRO A 3 -21.26 13.80 1.70
CA PRO A 3 -21.20 12.73 0.69
C PRO A 3 -19.80 12.49 0.12
N GLN A 4 -19.01 13.55 -0.04
CA GLN A 4 -17.63 13.47 -0.51
C GLN A 4 -16.72 12.73 0.48
N TYR A 5 -16.95 12.94 1.78
CA TYR A 5 -16.19 12.23 2.81
C TYR A 5 -16.55 10.75 2.87
N LEU A 6 -17.84 10.40 2.72
CA LEU A 6 -18.26 8.99 2.61
C LEU A 6 -17.62 8.30 1.40
N LEU A 7 -17.59 8.97 0.26
CA LEU A 7 -16.93 8.47 -0.93
C LEU A 7 -15.43 8.28 -0.68
N PHE A 8 -14.76 9.24 -0.03
CA PHE A 8 -13.35 9.13 0.32
C PHE A 8 -13.07 7.89 1.19
N ILE A 9 -13.81 7.71 2.29
CA ILE A 9 -13.64 6.56 3.17
C ILE A 9 -13.91 5.24 2.43
N SER A 10 -14.96 5.18 1.61
CA SER A 10 -15.26 4.00 0.79
C SER A 10 -14.09 3.64 -0.14
N LEU A 11 -13.50 4.64 -0.79
CA LEU A 11 -12.32 4.45 -1.64
C LEU A 11 -11.10 4.01 -0.83
N CYS A 12 -10.88 4.59 0.37
CA CYS A 12 -9.80 4.21 1.28
C CYS A 12 -9.88 2.75 1.74
N MET A 13 -11.08 2.21 1.89
CA MET A 13 -11.29 0.80 2.26
C MET A 13 -11.23 -0.14 1.04
N THR A 14 -11.86 0.25 -0.06
CA THR A 14 -11.98 -0.59 -1.27
C THR A 14 -10.64 -0.77 -1.97
N ASN A 15 -9.85 0.29 -2.07
CA ASN A 15 -8.60 0.29 -2.79
C ASN A 15 -7.58 -0.74 -2.24
N PRO A 16 -7.16 -0.70 -0.95
CA PRO A 16 -6.26 -1.71 -0.41
C PRO A 16 -6.86 -3.12 -0.44
N SER A 17 -8.18 -3.23 -0.31
CA SER A 17 -8.87 -4.53 -0.37
C SER A 17 -8.75 -5.17 -1.75
N LEU A 18 -9.00 -4.40 -2.82
CA LEU A 18 -8.79 -4.86 -4.21
C LEU A 18 -7.34 -5.22 -4.47
N GLN A 19 -6.40 -4.36 -4.05
CA GLN A 19 -4.98 -4.59 -4.23
C GLN A 19 -4.52 -5.92 -3.61
N LYS A 20 -4.86 -6.16 -2.34
CA LYS A 20 -4.46 -7.37 -1.61
C LYS A 20 -5.17 -8.62 -2.13
N THR A 21 -6.44 -8.51 -2.52
CA THR A 21 -7.16 -9.60 -3.17
C THR A 21 -6.51 -9.95 -4.52
N GLY A 22 -6.15 -8.96 -5.33
CA GLY A 22 -5.43 -9.19 -6.59
C GLY A 22 -4.09 -9.89 -6.39
N MET A 23 -3.30 -9.47 -5.38
CA MET A 23 -2.05 -10.13 -5.00
C MET A 23 -2.28 -11.59 -4.55
N ALA A 24 -3.34 -11.86 -3.78
CA ALA A 24 -3.70 -13.19 -3.34
C ALA A 24 -4.09 -14.11 -4.51
N MET A 25 -4.87 -13.59 -5.46
CA MET A 25 -5.24 -14.32 -6.69
C MET A 25 -4.00 -14.69 -7.51
N GLN A 26 -3.06 -13.76 -7.67
CA GLN A 26 -1.80 -14.03 -8.37
C GLN A 26 -0.98 -15.13 -7.69
N LYS A 27 -0.80 -15.00 -6.36
CA LYS A 27 -0.07 -16.03 -5.58
C LYS A 27 -0.75 -17.39 -5.68
N TRP A 28 -2.07 -17.44 -5.52
CA TRP A 28 -2.84 -18.67 -5.60
C TRP A 28 -2.71 -19.34 -6.97
N SER A 29 -2.87 -18.55 -8.03
CA SER A 29 -2.72 -19.03 -9.41
C SER A 29 -1.32 -19.60 -9.68
N ILE A 30 -0.25 -18.90 -9.32
CA ILE A 30 1.12 -19.37 -9.52
C ILE A 30 1.36 -20.72 -8.84
N ASN A 31 0.80 -20.95 -7.67
CA ASN A 31 0.94 -22.22 -6.94
C ASN A 31 0.18 -23.38 -7.62
N GLN A 32 -0.87 -23.11 -8.39
CA GLN A 32 -1.69 -24.11 -9.06
C GLN A 32 -1.20 -24.46 -10.47
N ILE A 33 -0.48 -23.56 -11.14
CA ILE A 33 0.01 -23.78 -12.51
C ILE A 33 0.89 -25.04 -12.67
N PRO A 34 1.85 -25.34 -11.76
CA PRO A 34 2.68 -26.54 -11.87
C PRO A 34 1.89 -27.85 -11.76
N GLY A 35 0.82 -27.88 -10.99
CA GLY A 35 -0.06 -29.02 -10.78
C GLY A 35 -1.17 -29.18 -11.82
N ALA A 36 -1.29 -28.26 -12.77
CA ALA A 36 -2.33 -28.29 -13.80
C ALA A 36 -2.06 -29.38 -14.83
N GLY A 37 -2.90 -30.43 -14.86
CA GLY A 37 -2.68 -31.64 -15.64
C GLY A 37 -2.80 -31.45 -17.15
N ASN A 38 -3.54 -30.44 -17.64
CA ASN A 38 -3.72 -30.19 -19.06
C ASN A 38 -3.56 -28.70 -19.43
N ARG A 39 -3.44 -28.44 -20.75
CA ARG A 39 -3.20 -27.08 -21.27
C ARG A 39 -4.36 -26.11 -20.94
N ALA A 40 -5.61 -26.57 -21.00
CA ALA A 40 -6.77 -25.76 -20.72
C ALA A 40 -6.80 -25.31 -19.25
N SER A 41 -6.47 -26.20 -18.31
CA SER A 41 -6.35 -25.87 -16.89
C SER A 41 -5.25 -24.82 -16.62
N LYS A 42 -4.11 -24.91 -17.31
CA LYS A 42 -3.04 -23.91 -17.23
C LYS A 42 -3.50 -22.52 -17.67
N TRP A 43 -4.24 -22.44 -18.79
CA TRP A 43 -4.80 -21.18 -19.27
C TRP A 43 -5.85 -20.60 -18.31
N GLY A 44 -6.64 -21.44 -17.66
CA GLY A 44 -7.57 -21.01 -16.60
C GLY A 44 -6.84 -20.31 -15.44
N TRP A 45 -5.74 -20.89 -14.97
CA TRP A 45 -4.95 -20.28 -13.89
C TRP A 45 -4.23 -19.01 -14.35
N ILE A 46 -3.75 -18.94 -15.58
CA ILE A 46 -3.19 -17.72 -16.16
C ILE A 46 -4.26 -16.61 -16.20
N ALA A 47 -5.49 -16.93 -16.57
CA ALA A 47 -6.59 -15.96 -16.55
C ALA A 47 -6.88 -15.43 -15.14
N VAL A 48 -6.84 -16.29 -14.11
CA VAL A 48 -6.95 -15.86 -12.70
C VAL A 48 -5.79 -14.92 -12.31
N TRP A 49 -4.58 -15.20 -12.76
CA TRP A 49 -3.42 -14.34 -12.52
C TRP A 49 -3.59 -12.95 -13.18
N ILE A 50 -4.04 -12.93 -14.44
CA ILE A 50 -4.33 -11.69 -15.19
C ILE A 50 -5.43 -10.89 -14.49
N LEU A 51 -6.49 -11.55 -14.03
CA LEU A 51 -7.57 -10.90 -13.28
C LEU A 51 -7.04 -10.25 -11.99
N GLY A 52 -6.16 -10.95 -11.27
CA GLY A 52 -5.48 -10.38 -10.09
C GLY A 52 -4.63 -9.16 -10.44
N LEU A 53 -3.99 -9.16 -11.61
CA LEU A 53 -3.22 -8.02 -12.12
C LEU A 53 -4.15 -6.84 -12.46
N LEU A 54 -5.27 -7.10 -13.12
CA LEU A 54 -6.28 -6.08 -13.44
C LEU A 54 -6.83 -5.42 -12.18
N PHE A 55 -7.07 -6.18 -11.11
CA PHE A 55 -7.48 -5.62 -9.82
C PHE A 55 -6.46 -4.61 -9.29
N GLN A 56 -5.17 -4.88 -9.42
CA GLN A 56 -4.13 -3.94 -9.01
C GLN A 56 -4.10 -2.69 -9.90
N PHE A 57 -4.27 -2.83 -11.22
CA PHE A 57 -4.34 -1.66 -12.12
C PHE A 57 -5.55 -0.77 -11.85
N ILE A 58 -6.71 -1.35 -11.53
CA ILE A 58 -7.92 -0.58 -11.15
C ILE A 58 -7.68 0.25 -9.87
N THR A 59 -6.79 -0.20 -8.98
CA THR A 59 -6.48 0.60 -7.78
C THR A 59 -5.79 1.93 -8.09
N VAL A 60 -5.10 2.07 -9.22
CA VAL A 60 -4.40 3.30 -9.57
C VAL A 60 -5.37 4.49 -9.74
N PRO A 61 -6.37 4.45 -10.63
CA PRO A 61 -7.34 5.55 -10.75
C PRO A 61 -8.18 5.74 -9.48
N LEU A 62 -8.48 4.66 -8.73
CA LEU A 62 -9.16 4.77 -7.44
C LEU A 62 -8.32 5.53 -6.42
N THR A 63 -7.00 5.31 -6.39
CA THR A 63 -6.07 6.07 -5.54
C THR A 63 -6.05 7.54 -5.93
N PHE A 64 -5.96 7.88 -7.21
CA PHE A 64 -6.03 9.27 -7.67
C PHE A 64 -7.34 9.92 -7.22
N LYS A 65 -8.47 9.24 -7.39
CA LYS A 65 -9.77 9.77 -6.93
C LYS A 65 -9.82 9.92 -5.41
N ALA A 66 -9.32 8.97 -4.63
CA ALA A 66 -9.25 9.10 -3.17
C ALA A 66 -8.38 10.30 -2.76
N LEU A 67 -7.18 10.43 -3.34
CA LEU A 67 -6.25 11.51 -3.04
C LEU A 67 -6.76 12.90 -3.48
N SER A 68 -7.65 12.96 -4.46
CA SER A 68 -8.32 14.22 -4.82
C SER A 68 -9.37 14.66 -3.77
N LEU A 69 -9.87 13.74 -2.96
CA LEU A 69 -10.90 13.99 -1.95
C LEU A 69 -10.35 14.10 -0.53
N GLY A 70 -9.16 13.55 -0.25
CA GLY A 70 -8.63 13.50 1.11
C GLY A 70 -7.11 13.39 1.20
N ASN A 71 -6.62 13.12 2.40
CA ASN A 71 -5.20 13.15 2.75
C ASN A 71 -4.50 11.80 2.46
N ALA A 72 -3.22 11.88 2.07
CA ALA A 72 -2.40 10.71 1.82
C ALA A 72 -2.11 9.92 3.11
N SER A 73 -1.95 10.61 4.24
CA SER A 73 -1.78 9.99 5.56
C SER A 73 -3.00 9.13 5.94
N THR A 74 -4.22 9.65 5.73
CA THR A 74 -5.45 8.91 6.00
C THR A 74 -5.57 7.70 5.07
N LEU A 75 -5.35 7.87 3.76
CA LEU A 75 -5.38 6.77 2.80
C LEU A 75 -4.37 5.67 3.17
N GLY A 76 -3.14 6.06 3.55
CA GLY A 76 -2.10 5.12 3.97
C GLY A 76 -2.49 4.32 5.21
N ALA A 77 -3.07 4.97 6.21
CA ALA A 77 -3.53 4.31 7.42
C ALA A 77 -4.62 3.25 7.15
N PHE A 78 -5.53 3.52 6.19
CA PHE A 78 -6.51 2.52 5.74
C PHE A 78 -5.89 1.34 4.97
N GLY A 79 -4.61 1.40 4.62
CA GLY A 79 -3.90 0.30 3.95
C GLY A 79 -3.99 -1.04 4.69
N GLY A 80 -4.18 -1.01 6.01
CA GLY A 80 -4.41 -2.19 6.84
C GLY A 80 -5.69 -2.96 6.49
N THR A 81 -6.73 -2.30 5.97
CA THR A 81 -8.01 -2.97 5.59
C THR A 81 -7.81 -4.02 4.49
N GLY A 82 -6.78 -3.86 3.66
CA GLY A 82 -6.42 -4.85 2.66
C GLY A 82 -6.03 -6.22 3.27
N LEU A 83 -5.50 -6.26 4.48
CA LEU A 83 -5.20 -7.52 5.17
C LEU A 83 -6.47 -8.23 5.62
N VAL A 84 -7.51 -7.48 5.98
CA VAL A 84 -8.84 -8.04 6.28
C VAL A 84 -9.40 -8.73 5.04
N ALA A 85 -9.36 -8.04 3.89
CA ALA A 85 -9.80 -8.60 2.61
C ALA A 85 -8.97 -9.84 2.21
N LEU A 86 -7.64 -9.79 2.41
CA LEU A 86 -6.75 -10.93 2.18
C LEU A 86 -7.13 -12.14 3.04
N ALA A 87 -7.37 -11.93 4.33
CA ALA A 87 -7.77 -13.00 5.25
C ALA A 87 -9.11 -13.61 4.87
N LEU A 88 -10.10 -12.79 4.52
CA LEU A 88 -11.39 -13.25 4.03
C LEU A 88 -11.24 -14.07 2.74
N PHE A 89 -10.45 -13.59 1.78
CA PHE A 89 -10.16 -14.31 0.55
C PHE A 89 -9.48 -15.66 0.83
N SER A 90 -8.45 -15.69 1.68
CA SER A 90 -7.77 -16.91 2.09
C SER A 90 -8.75 -17.90 2.75
N ARG A 91 -9.64 -17.42 3.61
CA ARG A 91 -10.62 -18.28 4.31
C ARG A 91 -11.67 -18.86 3.37
N PHE A 92 -12.29 -18.02 2.52
CA PHE A 92 -13.47 -18.43 1.75
C PHE A 92 -13.12 -19.00 0.38
N VAL A 93 -12.05 -18.50 -0.27
CA VAL A 93 -11.65 -18.92 -1.62
C VAL A 93 -10.56 -19.98 -1.58
N ILE A 94 -9.48 -19.73 -0.83
CA ILE A 94 -8.35 -20.68 -0.74
C ILE A 94 -8.66 -21.78 0.29
N LYS A 95 -9.62 -21.55 1.20
CA LYS A 95 -10.05 -22.45 2.27
C LYS A 95 -8.95 -22.72 3.31
N GLU A 96 -8.05 -21.75 3.52
CA GLU A 96 -7.04 -21.80 4.58
C GLU A 96 -7.70 -21.58 5.96
N THR A 97 -7.11 -22.18 6.99
CA THR A 97 -7.53 -21.96 8.38
C THR A 97 -6.95 -20.63 8.88
N ILE A 98 -7.82 -19.72 9.35
CA ILE A 98 -7.39 -18.48 9.99
C ILE A 98 -7.05 -18.78 11.45
N LEU A 99 -5.86 -18.38 11.88
CA LEU A 99 -5.42 -18.54 13.26
C LEU A 99 -6.10 -17.50 14.17
N ARG A 100 -6.30 -17.84 15.45
CA ARG A 100 -6.93 -16.94 16.44
C ARG A 100 -6.21 -15.57 16.52
N ARG A 101 -4.88 -15.56 16.48
CA ARG A 101 -4.09 -14.33 16.48
C ARG A 101 -4.31 -13.47 15.22
N GLU A 102 -4.57 -14.09 14.07
CA GLU A 102 -4.91 -13.34 12.85
C GLU A 102 -6.26 -12.64 13.01
N ILE A 103 -7.24 -13.29 13.66
CA ILE A 103 -8.54 -12.68 13.97
C ILE A 103 -8.37 -11.51 14.94
N GLU A 104 -7.54 -11.65 15.97
CA GLU A 104 -7.23 -10.58 16.92
C GLU A 104 -6.58 -9.38 16.20
N GLY A 105 -5.62 -9.63 15.30
CA GLY A 105 -5.00 -8.59 14.48
C GLY A 105 -5.99 -7.91 13.53
N ILE A 106 -6.87 -8.67 12.87
CA ILE A 106 -7.95 -8.13 12.03
C ILE A 106 -8.87 -7.22 12.85
N PHE A 107 -9.27 -7.64 14.04
CA PHE A 107 -10.11 -6.84 14.92
C PHE A 107 -9.45 -5.50 15.28
N LEU A 108 -8.16 -5.51 15.63
CA LEU A 108 -7.39 -4.28 15.89
C LEU A 108 -7.34 -3.37 14.66
N ILE A 109 -7.14 -3.91 13.45
CA ILE A 109 -7.17 -3.13 12.21
C ILE A 109 -8.53 -2.46 12.02
N ILE A 110 -9.64 -3.17 12.23
CA ILE A 110 -10.99 -2.64 12.11
C ILE A 110 -11.22 -1.51 13.12
N VAL A 111 -10.85 -1.71 14.38
CA VAL A 111 -10.99 -0.70 15.44
C VAL A 111 -10.14 0.53 15.11
N GLY A 112 -8.86 0.36 14.77
CA GLY A 112 -7.96 1.46 14.46
C GLY A 112 -8.38 2.27 13.23
N THR A 113 -8.87 1.60 12.16
CA THR A 113 -9.42 2.29 10.98
C THR A 113 -10.74 3.00 11.29
N GLY A 114 -11.57 2.46 12.18
CA GLY A 114 -12.78 3.12 12.67
C GLY A 114 -12.46 4.42 13.42
N VAL A 115 -11.47 4.38 14.32
CA VAL A 115 -10.97 5.57 15.03
C VAL A 115 -10.46 6.61 14.02
N MET A 116 -9.62 6.21 13.06
CA MET A 116 -9.12 7.09 12.00
C MET A 116 -10.26 7.73 11.21
N GLY A 117 -11.21 6.93 10.72
CA GLY A 117 -12.34 7.41 9.92
C GLY A 117 -13.24 8.37 10.68
N TYR A 118 -13.43 8.19 11.99
CA TYR A 118 -14.24 9.07 12.80
C TYR A 118 -13.57 10.45 13.04
N PHE A 119 -12.31 10.46 13.42
CA PHE A 119 -11.61 11.70 13.79
C PHE A 119 -11.00 12.44 12.59
N ALA A 120 -10.75 11.77 11.47
CA ALA A 120 -10.26 12.43 10.26
C ALA A 120 -11.35 13.17 9.46
N LYS A 121 -12.64 13.03 9.80
CA LYS A 121 -13.76 13.61 9.05
C LYS A 121 -13.71 15.14 8.91
N ASN A 122 -13.12 15.84 9.88
CA ASN A 122 -13.02 17.30 9.93
C ASN A 122 -11.68 17.81 9.38
N VAL A 123 -10.81 16.92 8.93
CA VAL A 123 -9.49 17.28 8.40
C VAL A 123 -9.64 17.64 6.93
N GLN A 124 -9.60 18.94 6.64
CA GLN A 124 -9.64 19.43 5.25
C GLN A 124 -8.31 19.16 4.56
N SER A 125 -8.38 18.81 3.28
CA SER A 125 -7.20 18.76 2.41
C SER A 125 -6.61 20.15 2.28
N GLN A 126 -5.45 20.39 2.85
CA GLN A 126 -4.78 21.68 2.77
C GLN A 126 -4.05 21.85 1.44
N VAL A 127 -3.80 23.12 1.07
CA VAL A 127 -2.91 23.44 -0.05
C VAL A 127 -1.52 22.87 0.24
N ILE A 128 -0.99 22.13 -0.70
CA ILE A 128 0.31 21.48 -0.55
C ILE A 128 1.42 22.51 -0.78
N HIS A 129 2.14 22.87 0.28
CA HIS A 129 3.33 23.69 0.20
C HIS A 129 4.57 22.82 0.46
N MET A 130 5.21 22.37 -0.61
CA MET A 130 6.48 21.63 -0.53
C MET A 130 7.63 22.59 -0.16
N ASN A 131 8.15 22.44 1.04
CA ASN A 131 9.35 23.17 1.46
C ASN A 131 10.60 22.38 1.06
N THR A 132 11.46 22.95 0.21
CA THR A 132 12.64 22.29 -0.35
C THR A 132 13.56 21.73 0.73
N ALA A 133 13.89 22.51 1.77
CA ALA A 133 14.80 22.07 2.83
C ALA A 133 14.23 20.86 3.60
N ARG A 134 12.96 20.89 3.94
CA ARG A 134 12.30 19.79 4.65
C ARG A 134 12.18 18.54 3.77
N THR A 135 11.86 18.72 2.49
CA THR A 135 11.79 17.62 1.52
C THR A 135 13.17 16.98 1.35
N THR A 136 14.21 17.78 1.19
CA THR A 136 15.60 17.29 1.09
C THR A 136 15.99 16.53 2.36
N LEU A 137 15.74 17.09 3.56
CA LEU A 137 16.04 16.42 4.83
C LEU A 137 15.32 15.08 4.95
N PHE A 138 14.03 15.03 4.59
CA PHE A 138 13.26 13.78 4.61
C PHE A 138 13.88 12.72 3.70
N PHE A 139 14.23 13.07 2.46
CA PHE A 139 14.82 12.11 1.54
C PHE A 139 16.25 11.71 1.92
N VAL A 140 17.04 12.60 2.55
CA VAL A 140 18.35 12.25 3.12
C VAL A 140 18.19 11.22 4.23
N VAL A 141 17.27 11.45 5.18
CA VAL A 141 16.99 10.49 6.26
C VAL A 141 16.46 9.17 5.67
N TYR A 142 15.55 9.23 4.69
CA TYR A 142 15.03 8.04 4.01
C TYR A 142 16.14 7.26 3.30
N ALA A 143 17.04 7.94 2.59
CA ALA A 143 18.20 7.32 1.95
C ALA A 143 19.15 6.66 2.97
N ALA A 144 19.37 7.31 4.11
CA ALA A 144 20.16 6.73 5.20
C ALA A 144 19.52 5.44 5.75
N VAL A 145 18.19 5.42 5.94
CA VAL A 145 17.46 4.21 6.33
C VAL A 145 17.60 3.09 5.30
N LEU A 146 17.50 3.41 4.00
CA LEU A 146 17.72 2.44 2.93
C LEU A 146 19.16 1.93 2.88
N ALA A 147 20.15 2.79 3.12
CA ALA A 147 21.55 2.41 3.22
C ALA A 147 21.80 1.45 4.40
N CYS A 148 21.23 1.74 5.58
CA CYS A 148 21.27 0.83 6.73
C CYS A 148 20.63 -0.52 6.41
N ALA A 149 19.49 -0.53 5.73
CA ALA A 149 18.85 -1.75 5.26
C ALA A 149 19.76 -2.54 4.30
N GLY A 150 20.44 -1.85 3.36
CA GLY A 150 21.42 -2.46 2.47
C GLY A 150 22.62 -3.06 3.20
N LEU A 151 23.11 -2.40 4.25
CA LEU A 151 24.19 -2.94 5.10
C LEU A 151 23.78 -4.19 5.86
N LEU A 152 22.54 -4.25 6.37
CA LEU A 152 21.98 -5.44 6.99
C LEU A 152 21.88 -6.61 6.00
N LEU A 153 21.47 -6.33 4.75
CA LEU A 153 21.41 -7.35 3.69
C LEU A 153 22.78 -7.88 3.32
N ARG A 154 23.83 -7.07 3.33
CA ARG A 154 25.21 -7.50 3.08
C ARG A 154 25.71 -8.48 4.15
N LYS A 155 25.29 -8.33 5.42
CA LYS A 155 25.70 -9.21 6.50
C LYS A 155 25.14 -10.63 6.36
N ASP A 156 23.82 -10.75 6.10
CA ASP A 156 23.17 -12.06 5.95
C ASP A 156 21.88 -11.92 5.14
N LEU A 157 22.00 -12.05 3.83
CA LEU A 157 20.88 -11.96 2.90
C LEU A 157 19.84 -13.06 3.15
N ARG A 158 20.28 -14.27 3.56
CA ARG A 158 19.37 -15.39 3.81
C ARG A 158 18.51 -15.17 5.06
N ARG A 159 19.09 -14.55 6.09
CA ARG A 159 18.42 -14.32 7.37
C ARG A 159 17.48 -13.09 7.33
N TYR A 160 17.95 -11.99 6.74
CA TYR A 160 17.23 -10.69 6.79
C TYR A 160 16.55 -10.33 5.47
N GLY A 161 16.89 -11.00 4.36
CA GLY A 161 16.45 -10.62 3.01
C GLY A 161 14.93 -10.45 2.88
N GLY A 162 14.16 -11.42 3.34
CA GLY A 162 12.70 -11.33 3.26
C GLY A 162 12.11 -10.14 4.00
N ALA A 163 12.47 -9.97 5.28
CA ALA A 163 11.90 -8.91 6.12
C ALA A 163 12.37 -7.51 5.68
N VAL A 164 13.66 -7.35 5.42
CA VAL A 164 14.24 -6.05 5.03
C VAL A 164 13.77 -5.64 3.64
N LEU A 165 13.83 -6.53 2.64
CA LEU A 165 13.33 -6.23 1.29
C LEU A 165 11.82 -5.97 1.29
N GLY A 166 11.04 -6.69 2.10
CA GLY A 166 9.63 -6.42 2.32
C GLY A 166 9.42 -5.00 2.87
N GLY A 167 10.16 -4.62 3.92
CA GLY A 167 10.10 -3.27 4.51
C GLY A 167 10.50 -2.18 3.52
N VAL A 168 11.58 -2.37 2.78
CA VAL A 168 12.01 -1.45 1.71
C VAL A 168 10.94 -1.33 0.62
N ALA A 169 10.40 -2.43 0.14
CA ALA A 169 9.37 -2.45 -0.89
C ALA A 169 8.09 -1.69 -0.45
N GLY A 170 7.62 -1.96 0.77
CA GLY A 170 6.45 -1.28 1.32
C GLY A 170 6.71 0.22 1.59
N SER A 171 7.92 0.60 2.01
CA SER A 171 8.29 2.00 2.20
C SER A 171 8.34 2.75 0.88
N MET A 172 8.89 2.16 -0.18
CA MET A 172 8.89 2.73 -1.53
C MET A 172 7.46 2.92 -2.04
N ALA A 173 6.61 1.91 -1.93
CA ALA A 173 5.19 2.01 -2.30
C ALA A 173 4.47 3.11 -1.50
N GLY A 174 4.78 3.25 -0.19
CA GLY A 174 4.26 4.31 0.67
C GLY A 174 4.66 5.72 0.21
N ILE A 175 5.93 5.92 -0.15
CA ILE A 175 6.39 7.18 -0.77
C ILE A 175 5.66 7.42 -2.10
N GLY A 176 5.48 6.37 -2.91
CA GLY A 176 4.72 6.45 -4.16
C GLY A 176 3.31 7.03 -3.95
N ILE A 177 2.59 6.61 -2.90
CA ILE A 177 1.25 7.13 -2.54
C ILE A 177 1.31 8.64 -2.21
N VAL A 178 2.32 9.07 -1.45
CA VAL A 178 2.48 10.50 -1.08
C VAL A 178 2.82 11.34 -2.32
N MET A 179 3.71 10.87 -3.17
CA MET A 179 4.03 11.56 -4.42
C MET A 179 2.83 11.59 -5.37
N GLN A 180 2.03 10.54 -5.40
CA GLN A 180 0.77 10.51 -6.15
C GLN A 180 -0.20 11.60 -5.67
N LYS A 181 -0.25 11.91 -4.36
CA LYS A 181 -1.02 13.05 -3.84
C LYS A 181 -0.53 14.38 -4.39
N VAL A 182 0.80 14.59 -4.44
CA VAL A 182 1.39 15.81 -5.02
C VAL A 182 1.02 15.93 -6.51
N VAL A 183 1.16 14.85 -7.27
CA VAL A 183 0.80 14.81 -8.70
C VAL A 183 -0.71 15.09 -8.89
N THR A 184 -1.57 14.49 -8.05
CA THR A 184 -3.02 14.73 -8.09
C THR A 184 -3.34 16.21 -7.84
N PHE A 185 -2.70 16.82 -6.85
CA PHE A 185 -2.90 18.23 -6.51
C PHE A 185 -2.42 19.15 -7.64
N THR A 186 -1.24 18.85 -8.22
CA THR A 186 -0.73 19.61 -9.39
C THR A 186 -1.69 19.51 -10.58
N ALA A 187 -2.21 18.32 -10.87
CA ALA A 187 -3.18 18.13 -11.93
C ALA A 187 -4.49 18.93 -11.68
N GLN A 188 -4.95 18.98 -10.44
CA GLN A 188 -6.12 19.79 -10.06
C GLN A 188 -5.87 21.31 -10.19
N GLN A 189 -4.70 21.80 -9.77
CA GLN A 189 -4.35 23.21 -9.89
C GLN A 189 -4.26 23.70 -11.33
N LEU A 190 -3.79 22.83 -12.24
CA LEU A 190 -3.65 23.11 -13.66
C LEU A 190 -4.92 22.79 -14.46
N ASP A 191 -6.02 22.43 -13.78
CA ASP A 191 -7.28 22.00 -14.38
C ASP A 191 -7.11 20.90 -15.45
N LEU A 192 -6.12 20.01 -15.24
CA LEU A 192 -5.85 18.92 -16.15
C LEU A 192 -6.97 17.88 -16.08
N SER A 193 -7.63 17.68 -17.19
CA SER A 193 -8.71 16.69 -17.32
C SER A 193 -8.20 15.40 -17.93
N PHE A 194 -8.61 14.25 -17.39
CA PHE A 194 -8.37 12.94 -17.98
C PHE A 194 -9.64 12.33 -18.59
N ARG A 195 -10.62 13.20 -18.87
CA ARG A 195 -11.95 12.77 -19.36
C ARG A 195 -11.99 12.48 -20.85
N SER A 196 -11.11 13.07 -21.64
CA SER A 196 -11.04 12.90 -23.09
C SER A 196 -9.60 12.64 -23.54
N TRP A 197 -9.42 11.97 -24.66
CA TRP A 197 -8.09 11.68 -25.21
C TRP A 197 -7.25 12.94 -25.52
N PRO A 198 -7.81 14.03 -26.09
CA PRO A 198 -7.08 15.28 -26.26
C PRO A 198 -6.53 15.83 -24.93
N SER A 199 -7.37 15.89 -23.88
CA SER A 199 -6.96 16.38 -22.57
C SER A 199 -5.87 15.52 -21.93
N VAL A 200 -5.92 14.20 -22.10
CA VAL A 200 -4.85 13.30 -21.65
C VAL A 200 -3.54 13.59 -22.35
N ARG A 201 -3.57 13.83 -23.67
CA ARG A 201 -2.38 14.16 -24.46
C ARG A 201 -1.71 15.46 -24.00
N GLU A 202 -2.48 16.46 -23.60
CA GLU A 202 -1.97 17.73 -23.05
C GLU A 202 -1.43 17.55 -21.63
N ALA A 203 -2.04 16.70 -20.81
CA ALA A 203 -1.61 16.46 -19.43
C ALA A 203 -0.29 15.68 -19.34
N ILE A 204 -0.02 14.74 -20.26
CA ILE A 204 1.17 13.87 -20.21
C ILE A 204 2.48 14.68 -20.15
N PRO A 205 2.78 15.64 -21.05
CA PRO A 205 4.07 16.35 -21.02
C PRO A 205 4.22 17.19 -19.74
N VAL A 206 3.15 17.79 -19.24
CA VAL A 206 3.16 18.58 -18.01
C VAL A 206 3.48 17.71 -16.79
N LEU A 207 2.82 16.56 -16.68
CA LEU A 207 3.07 15.63 -15.58
C LEU A 207 4.44 14.95 -15.72
N ALA A 208 4.88 14.64 -16.93
CA ALA A 208 6.19 14.04 -17.18
C ALA A 208 7.35 15.00 -16.86
N ALA A 209 7.15 16.31 -16.97
CA ALA A 209 8.12 17.31 -16.55
C ALA A 209 8.26 17.41 -15.02
N SER A 210 7.27 16.93 -14.26
CA SER A 210 7.30 16.98 -12.79
C SER A 210 8.18 15.87 -12.20
N PRO A 211 9.18 16.18 -11.35
CA PRO A 211 9.99 15.18 -10.69
C PRO A 211 9.15 14.27 -9.75
N TYR A 212 8.04 14.77 -9.24
CA TYR A 212 7.15 14.01 -8.36
C TYR A 212 6.45 12.86 -9.08
N THR A 213 6.20 13.00 -10.39
CA THR A 213 5.65 11.90 -11.20
C THR A 213 6.64 10.75 -11.30
N TRP A 214 7.91 11.02 -11.50
CA TRP A 214 8.95 10.00 -11.53
C TRP A 214 9.18 9.35 -10.18
N LEU A 215 9.14 10.12 -9.08
CA LEU A 215 9.19 9.57 -7.72
C LEU A 215 7.97 8.70 -7.41
N MET A 216 6.78 9.07 -7.89
CA MET A 216 5.58 8.25 -7.78
C MET A 216 5.74 6.91 -8.50
N LEU A 217 6.22 6.94 -9.75
CA LEU A 217 6.45 5.73 -10.54
C LEU A 217 7.54 4.84 -9.94
N LEU A 218 8.67 5.44 -9.55
CA LEU A 218 9.76 4.73 -8.87
C LEU A 218 9.30 4.11 -7.55
N GLY A 219 8.48 4.82 -6.78
CA GLY A 219 7.92 4.31 -5.53
C GLY A 219 6.97 3.14 -5.78
N GLY A 220 6.03 3.29 -6.70
CA GLY A 220 5.03 2.26 -7.00
C GLY A 220 5.64 1.03 -7.68
N ILE A 221 6.28 1.22 -8.83
CA ILE A 221 6.86 0.12 -9.63
C ILE A 221 8.08 -0.46 -8.91
N GLY A 222 8.96 0.40 -8.38
CA GLY A 222 10.14 -0.04 -7.63
C GLY A 222 9.76 -0.85 -6.39
N GLY A 223 8.71 -0.44 -5.68
CA GLY A 223 8.17 -1.22 -4.55
C GLY A 223 7.73 -2.62 -4.96
N ILE A 224 7.04 -2.76 -6.10
CA ILE A 224 6.65 -4.08 -6.62
C ILE A 224 7.90 -4.91 -6.97
N VAL A 225 8.86 -4.34 -7.69
CA VAL A 225 10.09 -5.03 -8.09
C VAL A 225 10.88 -5.50 -6.87
N VAL A 226 11.09 -4.63 -5.87
CA VAL A 226 11.81 -4.99 -4.64
C VAL A 226 11.06 -6.06 -3.85
N ALA A 227 9.73 -6.05 -3.83
CA ALA A 227 8.94 -7.12 -3.20
C ALA A 227 9.17 -8.48 -3.87
N GLN A 228 9.26 -8.53 -5.21
CA GLN A 228 9.56 -9.77 -5.93
C GLN A 228 10.96 -10.30 -5.58
N PHE A 229 11.96 -9.43 -5.44
CA PHE A 229 13.27 -9.83 -4.91
C PHE A 229 13.17 -10.34 -3.47
N GLY A 230 12.33 -9.69 -2.63
CA GLY A 230 12.06 -10.17 -1.28
C GLY A 230 11.55 -11.62 -1.27
N TYR A 231 10.63 -11.96 -2.16
CA TYR A 231 10.14 -13.34 -2.32
C TYR A 231 11.18 -14.33 -2.85
N LYS A 232 12.16 -13.87 -3.62
CA LYS A 232 13.26 -14.72 -4.10
C LYS A 232 14.24 -15.07 -2.98
N TYR A 233 14.55 -14.14 -2.08
CA TYR A 233 15.57 -14.30 -1.03
C TYR A 233 14.99 -14.62 0.35
N GLY A 234 13.68 -14.57 0.51
CA GLY A 234 12.99 -14.88 1.77
C GLY A 234 11.63 -15.53 1.55
N LYS A 235 11.13 -16.20 2.59
CA LYS A 235 9.76 -16.73 2.57
C LYS A 235 8.73 -15.60 2.58
N ALA A 236 7.57 -15.79 1.94
CA ALA A 236 6.48 -14.81 1.92
C ALA A 236 6.11 -14.33 3.34
N ILE A 237 6.15 -15.23 4.31
CA ILE A 237 5.92 -14.98 5.73
C ILE A 237 6.90 -13.97 6.36
N GLN A 238 8.05 -13.71 5.74
CA GLN A 238 9.01 -12.69 6.18
C GLN A 238 8.81 -11.37 5.42
N VAL A 239 8.45 -11.43 4.13
CA VAL A 239 8.27 -10.25 3.26
C VAL A 239 6.99 -9.49 3.60
N VAL A 240 5.87 -10.23 3.75
CA VAL A 240 4.53 -9.62 3.92
C VAL A 240 4.43 -8.74 5.17
N PRO A 241 4.93 -9.12 6.36
CA PRO A 241 4.91 -8.25 7.53
C PRO A 241 5.66 -6.94 7.32
N GLY A 242 6.89 -7.03 6.79
CA GLY A 242 7.70 -5.85 6.49
C GLY A 242 6.99 -4.89 5.53
N PHE A 243 6.51 -5.43 4.41
CA PHE A 243 5.78 -4.66 3.40
C PHE A 243 4.51 -4.01 3.98
N SER A 244 3.69 -4.79 4.70
CA SER A 244 2.40 -4.32 5.21
C SER A 244 2.55 -3.26 6.31
N SER A 245 3.56 -3.38 7.16
CA SER A 245 3.83 -2.38 8.20
C SER A 245 4.28 -1.05 7.59
N THR A 246 5.21 -1.09 6.64
CA THR A 246 5.79 0.14 6.08
C THR A 246 4.87 0.84 5.07
N ILE A 247 4.05 0.11 4.29
CA ILE A 247 3.06 0.72 3.39
C ILE A 247 1.94 1.45 4.14
N VAL A 248 1.69 1.10 5.41
CA VAL A 248 0.75 1.81 6.28
C VAL A 248 1.43 3.02 6.95
N THR A 249 2.60 2.81 7.55
CA THR A 249 3.24 3.85 8.39
C THR A 249 3.92 4.95 7.58
N VAL A 250 4.58 4.61 6.46
CA VAL A 250 5.35 5.58 5.67
C VAL A 250 4.48 6.67 5.05
N PRO A 251 3.32 6.41 4.43
CA PRO A 251 2.44 7.48 3.94
C PRO A 251 1.93 8.40 5.03
N VAL A 252 1.69 7.87 6.24
CA VAL A 252 1.27 8.69 7.39
C VAL A 252 2.37 9.65 7.79
N ILE A 253 3.59 9.14 8.01
CA ILE A 253 4.72 9.96 8.40
C ILE A 253 5.07 10.98 7.30
N ALA A 254 5.16 10.52 6.05
CA ALA A 254 5.49 11.39 4.92
C ALA A 254 4.38 12.42 4.63
N GLY A 255 3.11 12.06 4.75
CA GLY A 255 1.98 12.99 4.60
C GLY A 255 2.05 14.13 5.64
N VAL A 256 2.31 13.79 6.90
CA VAL A 256 2.46 14.80 7.96
C VAL A 256 3.73 15.62 7.78
N VAL A 257 4.87 14.99 7.52
CA VAL A 257 6.18 15.68 7.44
C VAL A 257 6.34 16.47 6.15
N LEU A 258 6.04 15.89 4.99
CA LEU A 258 6.24 16.53 3.69
C LEU A 258 5.09 17.46 3.31
N LEU A 259 3.85 16.99 3.45
CA LEU A 259 2.65 17.70 2.99
C LEU A 259 2.02 18.58 4.08
N ARG A 260 2.53 18.51 5.33
CA ARG A 260 1.94 19.15 6.51
C ARG A 260 0.46 18.80 6.70
N GLU A 261 0.09 17.57 6.35
CA GLU A 261 -1.28 17.12 6.57
C GLU A 261 -1.59 17.15 8.08
N PRO A 262 -2.62 17.89 8.52
CA PRO A 262 -3.00 17.91 9.92
C PRO A 262 -3.55 16.54 10.30
N LEU A 263 -2.94 15.90 11.28
CA LEU A 263 -3.40 14.63 11.81
C LEU A 263 -3.73 14.81 13.30
N PRO A 264 -5.01 14.86 13.68
CA PRO A 264 -5.43 14.99 15.07
C PRO A 264 -4.87 13.87 15.96
N LEU A 265 -4.58 14.18 17.23
CA LEU A 265 -3.99 13.21 18.16
C LEU A 265 -4.74 11.86 18.21
N PRO A 266 -6.09 11.79 18.21
CA PRO A 266 -6.79 10.52 18.18
C PRO A 266 -6.49 9.69 16.91
N CYS A 267 -6.18 10.34 15.77
CA CYS A 267 -5.80 9.63 14.57
C CYS A 267 -4.44 8.92 14.72
N TRP A 268 -3.48 9.50 15.46
CA TRP A 268 -2.22 8.83 15.78
C TRP A 268 -2.43 7.56 16.61
N VAL A 269 -3.39 7.58 17.54
CA VAL A 269 -3.80 6.37 18.28
C VAL A 269 -4.37 5.34 17.31
N GLY A 270 -5.23 5.74 16.39
CA GLY A 270 -5.75 4.86 15.34
C GLY A 270 -4.64 4.25 14.47
N VAL A 271 -3.65 5.05 14.04
CA VAL A 271 -2.47 4.57 13.29
C VAL A 271 -1.69 3.55 14.09
N ALA A 272 -1.45 3.80 15.39
CA ALA A 272 -0.72 2.88 16.27
C ALA A 272 -1.48 1.54 16.41
N ILE A 273 -2.80 1.58 16.61
CA ILE A 273 -3.66 0.39 16.69
C ILE A 273 -3.62 -0.39 15.36
N VAL A 274 -3.75 0.28 14.20
CA VAL A 274 -3.67 -0.37 12.88
C VAL A 274 -2.30 -1.02 12.69
N THR A 275 -1.23 -0.30 12.98
CA THR A 275 0.14 -0.81 12.83
C THR A 275 0.38 -2.03 13.72
N PHE A 276 -0.09 -1.97 14.97
CA PHE A 276 0.00 -3.11 15.90
C PHE A 276 -0.85 -4.30 15.41
N GLY A 277 -2.08 -4.06 14.94
CA GLY A 277 -2.93 -5.09 14.33
C GLY A 277 -2.28 -5.75 13.11
N VAL A 278 -1.63 -4.97 12.24
CA VAL A 278 -0.82 -5.49 11.12
C VAL A 278 0.31 -6.39 11.60
N LEU A 279 1.05 -5.97 12.64
CA LEU A 279 2.12 -6.78 13.22
C LEU A 279 1.59 -8.09 13.82
N VAL A 280 0.49 -8.04 14.57
CA VAL A 280 -0.15 -9.24 15.15
C VAL A 280 -0.59 -10.21 14.06
N THR A 281 -1.32 -9.74 13.03
CA THR A 281 -1.79 -10.56 11.92
C THR A 281 -0.64 -11.23 11.19
N THR A 282 0.44 -10.49 10.94
CA THR A 282 1.56 -10.96 10.13
C THR A 282 2.54 -11.84 10.90
N THR A 283 2.65 -11.67 12.23
CA THR A 283 3.48 -12.55 13.08
C THR A 283 2.77 -13.86 13.42
N ALA A 284 1.45 -13.87 13.48
CA ALA A 284 0.65 -15.08 13.69
C ALA A 284 0.89 -16.15 12.63
N ALA A 285 1.05 -15.72 11.38
CA ALA A 285 1.35 -16.60 10.25
C ALA A 285 2.71 -17.35 10.36
N LYS A 286 3.52 -17.07 11.38
CA LYS A 286 4.82 -17.74 11.63
C LYS A 286 4.73 -19.03 12.43
N THR A 287 3.62 -19.30 13.08
CA THR A 287 3.45 -20.53 13.89
C THR A 287 2.95 -21.63 12.96
N PRO A 288 3.75 -22.67 12.66
CA PRO A 288 3.21 -23.84 11.99
C PRO A 288 2.09 -24.40 12.84
N PRO A 289 0.99 -24.91 12.26
CA PRO A 289 0.01 -25.63 13.03
C PRO A 289 0.76 -26.76 13.76
N ASN A 290 0.59 -26.81 15.09
CA ASN A 290 1.11 -27.94 15.87
C ASN A 290 0.50 -29.20 15.25
N VAL A 291 1.34 -30.02 14.63
CA VAL A 291 1.05 -31.37 14.17
C VAL A 291 0.92 -32.26 15.40
#